data_bef18359643b0b5b0b2935e6347fe07a
#
_entry.id   bef18359643b0b5b0b2935e6347fe07a
#
_cell.length_a   1.000
_cell.length_b   1.000
_cell.length_c   1.000
_cell.angle_alpha   90.00
_cell.angle_beta   90.00
_cell.angle_gamma   90.00
#
_symmetry.space_group_name_H-M   'P 1'
#
loop_
_entity.id
_entity.type
_entity.pdbx_description
1 polymer ?
#
loop_
_entity_poly.entity_id
_entity_poly.type
_entity_poly.pdbx_seq_one_letter_code
_entity_poly.pdbx_strand_id
1 'polypeptide(L)'
;MWIFYAILSAFFASLTAIFAKIGVKDVNSNLATAIRTIVVLILIWGIVFFRGEQEGLAFISKKNVLFLVISGIMTGLSWIFYFKAISEGPLSVIAPIDKLSVALTIILAFIFLNEPVTLKAVIGSLMIIGGIVVLML
;
A
#
# COMPACT_ATOMS: atom_id res chain seq x y z
N MET A 1 16.90 -10.91 -5.72
CA MET A 1 16.89 -9.45 -5.49
C MET A 1 15.50 -8.90 -5.13
N TRP A 2 14.40 -9.32 -5.81
CA TRP A 2 13.05 -8.82 -5.50
C TRP A 2 12.58 -9.07 -4.05
N ILE A 3 12.93 -10.20 -3.44
CA ILE A 3 12.61 -10.50 -2.03
C ILE A 3 13.21 -9.47 -1.08
N PHE A 4 14.45 -9.03 -1.32
CA PHE A 4 15.10 -7.99 -0.52
C PHE A 4 14.31 -6.68 -0.54
N TYR A 5 13.88 -6.25 -1.73
CA TYR A 5 13.06 -5.05 -1.87
C TYR A 5 11.69 -5.18 -1.19
N ALA A 6 11.09 -6.38 -1.26
CA ALA A 6 9.83 -6.65 -0.58
C ALA A 6 9.97 -6.55 0.95
N ILE A 7 11.04 -7.11 1.53
CA ILE A 7 11.32 -7.01 2.98
C ILE A 7 11.58 -5.56 3.39
N LEU A 8 12.38 -4.83 2.60
CA LEU A 8 12.66 -3.42 2.88
C LEU A 8 11.39 -2.56 2.80
N SER A 9 10.52 -2.83 1.83
CA SER A 9 9.20 -2.19 1.73
C SER A 9 8.34 -2.47 2.97
N ALA A 10 8.30 -3.71 3.45
CA ALA A 10 7.55 -4.08 4.66
C ALA A 10 8.09 -3.35 5.91
N PHE A 11 9.42 -3.22 6.02
CA PHE A 11 10.05 -2.47 7.10
C PHE A 11 9.61 -1.00 7.09
N PHE A 12 9.73 -0.31 5.96
CA PHE A 12 9.29 1.09 5.86
C PHE A 12 7.78 1.24 6.02
N ALA A 13 6.98 0.26 5.57
CA ALA A 13 5.54 0.28 5.79
C ALA A 13 5.18 0.20 7.28
N SER A 14 5.93 -0.58 8.08
CA SER A 14 5.71 -0.66 9.53
C SER A 14 6.03 0.67 10.24
N LEU A 15 7.15 1.30 9.89
CA LEU A 15 7.49 2.63 10.40
C LEU A 15 6.46 3.68 9.98
N THR A 16 6.00 3.61 8.72
CA THR A 16 4.92 4.49 8.23
C THR A 16 3.67 4.38 9.08
N ALA A 17 3.25 3.17 9.45
CA ALA A 17 2.05 2.95 10.26
C ALA A 17 2.18 3.58 11.66
N ILE A 18 3.34 3.45 12.30
CA ILE A 18 3.62 4.06 13.61
C ILE A 18 3.59 5.59 13.52
N PHE A 19 4.35 6.17 12.58
CA PHE A 19 4.40 7.63 12.43
C PHE A 19 3.05 8.21 11.98
N ALA A 20 2.30 7.50 11.14
CA ALA A 20 0.95 7.90 10.74
C ALA A 20 0.00 7.92 11.94
N LYS A 21 0.06 6.90 12.81
CA LYS A 21 -0.76 6.84 14.03
C LYS A 21 -0.47 8.00 14.99
N ILE A 22 0.80 8.37 15.13
CA ILE A 22 1.20 9.52 15.95
C ILE A 22 0.73 10.82 15.28
N GLY A 23 0.94 10.96 13.98
CA GLY A 23 0.66 12.19 13.23
C GLY A 23 -0.83 12.46 12.99
N VAL A 24 -1.70 11.45 13.06
CA VAL A 24 -3.15 11.63 12.89
C VAL A 24 -3.85 12.03 14.19
N LYS A 25 -3.14 12.01 15.32
CA LYS A 25 -3.71 12.40 16.60
C LYS A 25 -4.08 13.89 16.55
N ASP A 26 -5.33 14.19 16.90
CA ASP A 26 -5.87 15.55 16.94
C ASP A 26 -5.88 16.28 15.57
N VAL A 27 -5.71 15.55 14.47
CA VAL A 27 -5.73 16.07 13.09
C VAL A 27 -6.81 15.37 12.29
N ASN A 28 -7.50 16.11 11.44
CA ASN A 28 -8.45 15.51 10.50
C ASN A 28 -7.74 14.47 9.62
N SER A 29 -8.29 13.25 9.54
CA SER A 29 -7.68 12.13 8.84
C SER A 29 -7.39 12.41 7.35
N ASN A 30 -8.30 13.13 6.66
CA ASN A 30 -8.12 13.50 5.26
C ASN A 30 -6.99 14.54 5.11
N LEU A 31 -6.89 15.49 6.04
CA LEU A 31 -5.80 16.48 6.04
C LEU A 31 -4.45 15.81 6.30
N ALA A 32 -4.38 14.89 7.26
CA ALA A 32 -3.16 14.11 7.52
C ALA A 32 -2.73 13.30 6.28
N THR A 33 -3.70 12.67 5.59
CA THR A 33 -3.45 11.97 4.32
C THR A 33 -2.91 12.92 3.24
N ALA A 34 -3.51 14.10 3.09
CA ALA A 34 -3.09 15.09 2.09
C ALA A 34 -1.66 15.58 2.33
N ILE A 35 -1.32 15.96 3.57
CA ILE A 35 0.03 16.41 3.95
C ILE A 35 1.06 15.32 3.64
N ARG A 36 0.79 14.08 4.04
CA ARG A 36 1.67 12.95 3.76
C ARG A 36 1.87 12.72 2.26
N THR A 37 0.80 12.85 1.48
CA THR A 37 0.85 12.64 0.02
C THR A 37 1.76 13.66 -0.65
N ILE A 38 1.75 14.92 -0.22
CA ILE A 38 2.67 15.95 -0.72
C ILE A 38 4.13 15.56 -0.45
N VAL A 39 4.44 15.07 0.75
CA VAL A 39 5.79 14.62 1.10
C VAL A 39 6.23 13.46 0.21
N VAL A 40 5.35 12.47 -0.01
CA VAL A 40 5.63 11.33 -0.90
C VAL A 40 5.86 11.80 -2.33
N LEU A 41 5.02 12.71 -2.82
CA LEU A 41 5.14 13.28 -4.17
C LEU A 41 6.50 13.96 -4.36
N ILE A 42 6.89 14.83 -3.43
CA ILE A 42 8.17 15.55 -3.48
C ILE A 42 9.35 14.58 -3.42
N LEU A 43 9.30 13.60 -2.52
CA LEU A 43 10.36 12.59 -2.38
C LEU A 43 10.57 11.80 -3.67
N ILE A 44 9.50 11.27 -4.25
CA ILE A 44 9.60 10.43 -5.46
C ILE A 44 10.03 11.27 -6.67
N TRP A 45 9.44 12.44 -6.90
CA TRP A 45 9.88 13.31 -7.99
C TRP A 45 11.31 13.82 -7.81
N GLY A 46 11.73 14.09 -6.55
CA GLY A 46 13.12 14.42 -6.25
C GLY A 46 14.10 13.32 -6.69
N ILE A 47 13.76 12.06 -6.41
CA ILE A 47 14.56 10.90 -6.86
C ILE A 47 14.58 10.81 -8.38
N VAL A 48 13.42 10.95 -9.04
CA VAL A 48 13.30 10.90 -10.51
C VAL A 48 14.18 11.96 -11.18
N PHE A 49 14.14 13.21 -10.69
CA PHE A 49 14.96 14.29 -11.22
C PHE A 49 16.44 14.09 -10.93
N PHE A 50 16.78 13.66 -9.71
CA PHE A 50 18.17 13.39 -9.35
C PHE A 50 18.82 12.30 -10.20
N ARG A 51 18.03 11.29 -10.61
CA ARG A 51 18.48 10.17 -11.45
C ARG A 51 18.35 10.43 -12.95
N GLY A 52 17.78 11.55 -13.37
CA GLY A 52 17.55 11.86 -14.79
C GLY A 52 16.46 11.01 -15.44
N GLU A 53 15.60 10.33 -14.66
CA GLU A 53 14.59 9.38 -15.16
C GLU A 53 13.37 10.08 -15.77
N GLN A 54 13.22 11.39 -15.63
CA GLN A 54 12.14 12.19 -16.25
C GLN A 54 12.12 12.12 -17.78
N GLU A 55 13.26 11.86 -18.42
CA GLU A 55 13.32 11.67 -19.88
C GLU A 55 12.45 10.50 -20.37
N GLY A 56 12.25 9.50 -19.50
CA GLY A 56 11.38 8.36 -19.76
C GLY A 56 9.91 8.73 -19.97
N LEU A 57 9.46 9.91 -19.51
CA LEU A 57 8.06 10.36 -19.68
C LEU A 57 7.62 10.41 -21.13
N ALA A 58 8.54 10.76 -22.05
CA ALA A 58 8.24 10.86 -23.48
C ALA A 58 7.92 9.49 -24.12
N PHE A 59 8.33 8.38 -23.50
CA PHE A 59 8.19 7.04 -24.03
C PHE A 59 7.07 6.22 -23.34
N ILE A 60 6.35 6.81 -22.38
CA ILE A 60 5.27 6.11 -21.67
C ILE A 60 4.06 5.98 -22.59
N SER A 61 3.58 4.75 -22.78
CA SER A 61 2.37 4.51 -23.57
C SER A 61 1.11 5.06 -22.87
N LYS A 62 0.12 5.48 -23.64
CA LYS A 62 -1.19 5.94 -23.11
C LYS A 62 -1.84 4.86 -22.21
N LYS A 63 -1.67 3.58 -22.56
CA LYS A 63 -2.16 2.46 -21.78
C LYS A 63 -1.51 2.41 -20.40
N ASN A 64 -0.19 2.58 -20.32
CA ASN A 64 0.53 2.59 -19.04
C ASN A 64 0.10 3.77 -18.17
N VAL A 65 -0.03 4.96 -18.77
CA VAL A 65 -0.53 6.15 -18.04
C VAL A 65 -1.91 5.89 -17.46
N LEU A 66 -2.84 5.31 -18.25
CA LEU A 66 -4.19 5.00 -17.78
C LEU A 66 -4.17 4.08 -16.55
N PHE A 67 -3.42 2.98 -16.61
CA PHE A 67 -3.34 2.05 -15.47
C PHE A 67 -2.63 2.65 -14.26
N LEU A 68 -1.61 3.47 -14.45
CA LEU A 68 -0.94 4.20 -13.36
C LEU A 68 -1.89 5.22 -12.69
N VAL A 69 -2.70 5.92 -13.48
CA VAL A 69 -3.71 6.84 -12.94
C VAL A 69 -4.76 6.09 -12.13
N ILE A 70 -5.30 4.99 -12.65
CA ILE A 70 -6.26 4.16 -11.92
C ILE A 70 -5.63 3.63 -10.62
N SER A 71 -4.42 3.13 -10.68
CA SER A 71 -3.68 2.66 -9.50
C SER A 71 -3.48 3.77 -8.47
N GLY A 72 -3.15 4.98 -8.91
CA GLY A 72 -3.03 6.15 -8.04
C GLY A 72 -4.33 6.51 -7.33
N ILE A 73 -5.47 6.47 -8.06
CA ILE A 73 -6.81 6.69 -7.48
C ILE A 73 -7.11 5.62 -6.42
N MET A 74 -6.87 4.35 -6.72
CA MET A 74 -7.10 3.26 -5.77
C MET A 74 -6.22 3.40 -4.52
N THR A 75 -4.97 3.81 -4.70
CA THR A 75 -4.05 4.10 -3.58
C THR A 75 -4.58 5.23 -2.70
N GLY A 76 -5.04 6.32 -3.32
CA GLY A 76 -5.61 7.46 -2.59
C GLY A 76 -6.84 7.07 -1.77
N LEU A 77 -7.76 6.30 -2.36
CA LEU A 77 -8.95 5.77 -1.66
C LEU A 77 -8.55 4.86 -0.50
N SER A 78 -7.61 3.94 -0.73
CA SER A 78 -7.09 3.05 0.33
C SER A 78 -6.52 3.86 1.49
N TRP A 79 -5.74 4.88 1.23
CA TRP A 79 -5.15 5.73 2.28
C TRP A 79 -6.19 6.55 3.05
N ILE A 80 -7.21 7.07 2.38
CA ILE A 80 -8.31 7.78 3.05
C ILE A 80 -8.98 6.88 4.09
N PHE A 81 -9.33 5.65 3.71
CA PHE A 81 -9.95 4.69 4.62
C PHE A 81 -8.99 4.22 5.71
N TYR A 82 -7.73 3.95 5.37
CA TYR A 82 -6.71 3.54 6.34
C TYR A 82 -6.46 4.61 7.40
N PHE A 83 -6.29 5.88 6.99
CA PHE A 83 -6.09 6.98 7.92
C PHE A 83 -7.31 7.24 8.79
N LYS A 84 -8.51 7.08 8.22
CA LYS A 84 -9.76 7.15 9.00
C LYS A 84 -9.79 6.04 10.05
N ALA A 85 -9.47 4.82 9.69
CA ALA A 85 -9.44 3.69 10.61
C ALA A 85 -8.43 3.91 11.75
N ILE A 86 -7.17 4.30 11.44
CA ILE A 86 -6.15 4.51 12.49
C ILE A 86 -6.42 5.75 13.35
N SER A 87 -7.23 6.71 12.90
CA SER A 87 -7.66 7.81 13.75
C SER A 87 -8.66 7.36 14.83
N GLU A 88 -9.46 6.33 14.55
CA GLU A 88 -10.55 5.87 15.40
C GLU A 88 -10.21 4.62 16.23
N GLY A 89 -9.31 3.75 15.74
CA GLY A 89 -9.07 2.44 16.36
C GLY A 89 -7.60 2.14 16.66
N PRO A 90 -7.32 1.01 17.32
CA PRO A 90 -5.97 0.60 17.68
C PRO A 90 -5.19 0.13 16.45
N LEU A 91 -3.98 0.64 16.28
CA LEU A 91 -3.11 0.29 15.15
C LEU A 91 -2.77 -1.21 15.11
N SER A 92 -2.64 -1.85 16.27
CA SER A 92 -2.34 -3.28 16.40
C SER A 92 -3.37 -4.21 15.75
N VAL A 93 -4.62 -3.74 15.63
CA VAL A 93 -5.72 -4.46 14.96
C VAL A 93 -5.87 -4.01 13.51
N ILE A 94 -5.79 -2.71 13.25
CA ILE A 94 -6.03 -2.15 11.93
C ILE A 94 -4.92 -2.53 10.94
N ALA A 95 -3.66 -2.49 11.36
CA ALA A 95 -2.55 -2.82 10.47
C ALA A 95 -2.59 -4.29 9.97
N PRO A 96 -2.90 -5.30 10.80
CA PRO A 96 -3.19 -6.65 10.31
C PRO A 96 -4.41 -6.74 9.38
N ILE A 97 -5.52 -6.05 9.69
CA ILE A 97 -6.73 -6.07 8.84
C ILE A 97 -6.41 -5.54 7.43
N ASP A 98 -5.60 -4.50 7.31
CA ASP A 98 -5.14 -3.98 6.03
C ASP A 98 -4.45 -5.07 5.17
N LYS A 99 -3.85 -6.08 5.81
CA LYS A 99 -3.20 -7.21 5.13
C LYS A 99 -4.19 -8.24 4.55
N LEU A 100 -5.52 -8.11 4.75
CA LEU A 100 -6.51 -8.84 3.94
C LEU A 100 -6.34 -8.55 2.45
N SER A 101 -5.81 -7.38 2.10
CA SER A 101 -5.44 -7.04 0.74
C SER A 101 -4.49 -8.05 0.08
N VAL A 102 -3.66 -8.76 0.84
CA VAL A 102 -2.76 -9.81 0.32
C VAL A 102 -3.56 -10.96 -0.27
N ALA A 103 -4.58 -11.46 0.45
CA ALA A 103 -5.43 -12.54 -0.04
C ALA A 103 -6.24 -12.10 -1.28
N LEU A 104 -6.79 -10.89 -1.25
CA LEU A 104 -7.49 -10.32 -2.39
C LEU A 104 -6.56 -10.15 -3.60
N THR A 105 -5.32 -9.69 -3.38
CA THR A 105 -4.34 -9.53 -4.46
C THR A 105 -4.02 -10.86 -5.14
N ILE A 106 -3.87 -11.96 -4.39
CA ILE A 106 -3.61 -13.28 -4.96
C ILE A 106 -4.78 -13.74 -5.85
N ILE A 107 -6.02 -13.53 -5.40
CA ILE A 107 -7.21 -13.84 -6.19
C ILE A 107 -7.26 -13.00 -7.48
N LEU A 108 -7.02 -11.69 -7.37
CA LEU A 108 -7.04 -10.78 -8.51
C LEU A 108 -5.89 -11.04 -9.48
N ALA A 109 -4.69 -11.39 -8.99
CA ALA A 109 -3.55 -11.76 -9.81
C ALA A 109 -3.84 -13.01 -10.65
N PHE A 110 -4.50 -14.01 -10.06
CA PHE A 110 -4.97 -15.19 -10.81
C PHE A 110 -5.96 -14.81 -11.91
N ILE A 111 -6.97 -13.98 -11.59
CA ILE A 111 -8.04 -13.63 -12.55
C ILE A 111 -7.54 -12.72 -13.67
N PHE A 112 -6.76 -11.67 -13.33
CA PHE A 112 -6.40 -10.60 -14.28
C PHE A 112 -5.01 -10.76 -14.89
N LEU A 113 -4.06 -11.37 -14.17
CA LEU A 113 -2.67 -11.54 -14.64
C LEU A 113 -2.38 -12.95 -15.09
N ASN A 114 -3.35 -13.89 -14.98
CA ASN A 114 -3.17 -15.32 -15.25
C ASN A 114 -1.98 -15.93 -14.49
N GLU A 115 -1.67 -15.43 -13.30
CA GLU A 115 -0.62 -16.01 -12.47
C GLU A 115 -1.08 -17.34 -11.88
N PRO A 116 -0.21 -18.38 -11.85
CA PRO A 116 -0.61 -19.68 -11.31
C PRO A 116 -0.83 -19.61 -9.81
N VAL A 117 -1.98 -20.09 -9.35
CA VAL A 117 -2.24 -20.24 -7.91
C VAL A 117 -1.45 -21.43 -7.39
N THR A 118 -0.46 -21.15 -6.56
CA THR A 118 0.31 -22.21 -5.91
C THR A 118 -0.33 -22.61 -4.59
N LEU A 119 -0.22 -23.91 -4.23
CA LEU A 119 -0.69 -24.39 -2.93
C LEU A 119 -0.06 -23.59 -1.76
N LYS A 120 1.19 -23.18 -1.89
CA LYS A 120 1.89 -22.35 -0.90
C LYS A 120 1.22 -20.97 -0.74
N ALA A 121 0.81 -20.34 -1.84
CA ALA A 121 0.10 -19.05 -1.79
C ALA A 121 -1.27 -19.17 -1.13
N VAL A 122 -2.00 -20.27 -1.41
CA VAL A 122 -3.31 -20.54 -0.79
C VAL A 122 -3.15 -20.75 0.71
N ILE A 123 -2.25 -21.64 1.12
CA ILE A 123 -2.01 -21.93 2.56
C ILE A 123 -1.55 -20.66 3.28
N GLY A 124 -0.59 -19.92 2.72
CA GLY A 124 -0.10 -18.66 3.31
C GLY A 124 -1.20 -17.62 3.48
N SER A 125 -2.08 -17.47 2.48
CA SER A 125 -3.22 -16.54 2.56
C SER A 125 -4.22 -16.96 3.63
N LEU A 126 -4.53 -18.24 3.74
CA LEU A 126 -5.43 -18.76 4.78
C LEU A 126 -4.85 -18.55 6.19
N MET A 127 -3.55 -18.70 6.36
CA MET A 127 -2.88 -18.41 7.62
C MET A 127 -2.93 -16.92 7.98
N ILE A 128 -2.75 -16.04 7.01
CA ILE A 128 -2.88 -14.59 7.21
C ILE A 128 -4.31 -14.24 7.63
N ILE A 129 -5.31 -14.73 6.91
CA ILE A 129 -6.73 -14.49 7.22
C ILE A 129 -7.06 -15.05 8.62
N GLY A 130 -6.64 -16.27 8.91
CA GLY A 130 -6.87 -16.89 10.23
C GLY A 130 -6.24 -16.09 11.37
N GLY A 131 -4.99 -15.61 11.19
CA GLY A 131 -4.33 -14.75 12.16
C GLY A 131 -5.06 -13.41 12.38
N ILE A 132 -5.58 -12.80 11.31
CA ILE A 132 -6.36 -11.57 11.42
C ILE A 132 -7.67 -11.82 12.19
N VAL A 133 -8.38 -12.90 11.90
CA VAL A 133 -9.60 -13.26 12.62
C VAL A 133 -9.34 -13.41 14.12
N VAL A 134 -8.25 -14.08 14.51
CA VAL A 134 -7.85 -14.22 15.92
C VAL A 134 -7.57 -12.86 16.57
N LEU A 135 -6.97 -11.91 15.84
CA LEU A 135 -6.70 -10.55 16.35
C LEU A 135 -7.96 -9.70 16.52
N MET A 136 -9.06 -10.08 15.88
CA MET A 136 -10.35 -9.36 15.95
C MET A 136 -11.26 -9.91 17.05
N LEU A 137 -10.97 -11.09 17.59
CA LEU A 137 -11.72 -11.72 18.70
C LEU A 137 -11.26 -11.19 20.06
#